data_d8faaadd2dbf0e095e65efd4f6d29106
#
_entry.id   d8faaadd2dbf0e095e65efd4f6d29106
#
_cell.length_a   1.000
_cell.length_b   1.000
_cell.length_c   1.000
_cell.angle_alpha   90.00
_cell.angle_beta   90.00
_cell.angle_gamma   90.00
#
_symmetry.space_group_name_H-M   'P 1'
#
loop_
_entity.id
_entity.type
_entity.pdbx_description
1 polymer ?
#
loop_
_entity_poly.entity_id
_entity_poly.type
_entity_poly.pdbx_seq_one_letter_code
_entity_poly.pdbx_strand_id
1 'polypeptide(L)'
;MSNINSIVFDCDGVLLNSNKIKTQAFYKCALPYGEKYATMLADYHIENGGISRNYKFKYFLNEIIPDGASGPRFEELMDTFSTEVKKRLLMCEVAPCLASLRERTKGMRWLIVSGGNQDELNEVFQMRGLHYMFDGGIYGSPDSKDKILDTLINNHQIEL
;
A
#
# COMPACT_ATOMS: atom_id res chain seq x y z
N MET A 1 25.65 4.58 22.49
CA MET A 1 25.24 4.31 21.09
C MET A 1 23.89 3.65 21.16
N SER A 2 22.83 4.28 20.62
CA SER A 2 21.51 3.64 20.53
C SER A 2 21.63 2.47 19.57
N ASN A 3 21.38 1.26 20.04
CA ASN A 3 21.32 0.08 19.17
C ASN A 3 19.99 0.16 18.42
N ILE A 4 20.04 0.30 17.09
CA ILE A 4 18.86 0.19 16.25
C ILE A 4 18.40 -1.28 16.27
N ASN A 5 17.20 -1.52 16.81
CA ASN A 5 16.65 -2.86 16.99
C ASN A 5 15.62 -3.24 15.93
N SER A 6 15.11 -2.26 15.18
CA SER A 6 14.05 -2.47 14.20
C SER A 6 14.21 -1.57 12.97
N ILE A 7 13.77 -2.08 11.81
CA ILE A 7 13.68 -1.32 10.56
C ILE A 7 12.22 -1.40 10.09
N VAL A 8 11.60 -0.24 9.87
CA VAL A 8 10.24 -0.14 9.34
C VAL A 8 10.32 0.28 7.88
N PHE A 9 9.74 -0.52 7.00
CA PHE A 9 9.72 -0.29 5.56
C PHE A 9 8.34 0.18 5.10
N ASP A 10 8.31 1.13 4.18
CA ASP A 10 7.15 1.28 3.31
C ASP A 10 7.15 0.15 2.26
N CYS A 11 6.00 -0.11 1.66
CA CYS A 11 5.86 -1.17 0.66
C CYS A 11 6.00 -0.63 -0.76
N ASP A 12 5.11 0.32 -1.14
CA ASP A 12 4.95 0.77 -2.52
C ASP A 12 6.11 1.68 -2.96
N GLY A 13 6.80 1.29 -4.01
CA GLY A 13 7.96 2.02 -4.51
C GLY A 13 9.23 1.87 -3.65
N VAL A 14 9.16 1.12 -2.55
CA VAL A 14 10.29 0.80 -1.66
C VAL A 14 10.64 -0.68 -1.72
N LEU A 15 9.74 -1.56 -1.30
CA LEU A 15 9.93 -3.02 -1.36
C LEU A 15 9.46 -3.60 -2.68
N LEU A 16 8.33 -3.12 -3.21
CA LEU A 16 7.74 -3.54 -4.47
C LEU A 16 7.69 -2.37 -5.45
N ASN A 17 8.08 -2.60 -6.70
CA ASN A 17 7.96 -1.62 -7.78
C ASN A 17 6.50 -1.51 -8.26
N SER A 18 5.62 -1.02 -7.40
CA SER A 18 4.17 -1.07 -7.55
C SER A 18 3.51 0.27 -7.87
N ASN A 19 4.23 1.40 -7.84
CA ASN A 19 3.64 2.72 -8.00
C ASN A 19 2.86 2.87 -9.32
N LYS A 20 3.48 2.50 -10.46
CA LYS A 20 2.80 2.56 -11.77
C LYS A 20 1.60 1.62 -11.86
N ILE A 21 1.71 0.45 -11.23
CA ILE A 21 0.63 -0.54 -11.19
C ILE A 21 -0.60 0.05 -10.51
N LYS A 22 -0.41 0.65 -9.34
CA LYS A 22 -1.50 1.26 -8.56
C LYS A 22 -2.07 2.50 -9.23
N THR A 23 -1.23 3.36 -9.81
CA THR A 23 -1.69 4.52 -10.59
C THR A 23 -2.59 4.09 -11.75
N GLN A 24 -2.17 3.09 -12.53
CA GLN A 24 -2.98 2.54 -13.62
C GLN A 24 -4.29 1.91 -13.14
N ALA A 25 -4.27 1.25 -11.98
CA ALA A 25 -5.47 0.65 -11.42
C ALA A 25 -6.48 1.73 -10.99
N PHE A 26 -6.06 2.81 -10.33
CA PHE A 26 -6.93 3.94 -10.00
C PHE A 26 -7.53 4.57 -11.26
N TYR A 27 -6.71 4.82 -12.28
CA TYR A 27 -7.21 5.33 -13.56
C TYR A 27 -8.28 4.44 -14.18
N LYS A 28 -8.02 3.13 -14.28
CA LYS A 28 -8.98 2.16 -14.83
C LYS A 28 -10.29 2.09 -14.04
N CYS A 29 -10.23 2.10 -12.72
CA CYS A 29 -11.42 2.08 -11.87
C CYS A 29 -12.31 3.30 -12.09
N ALA A 30 -11.72 4.47 -12.31
CA ALA A 30 -12.45 5.72 -12.50
C ALA A 30 -12.88 5.96 -13.96
N LEU A 31 -12.34 5.19 -14.92
CA LEU A 31 -12.60 5.38 -16.36
C LEU A 31 -14.11 5.38 -16.75
N PRO A 32 -14.99 4.58 -16.12
CA PRO A 32 -16.43 4.65 -16.38
C PRO A 32 -17.07 6.02 -16.11
N TYR A 33 -16.44 6.85 -15.28
CA TYR A 33 -16.86 8.24 -15.04
C TYR A 33 -16.34 9.23 -16.11
N GLY A 34 -15.45 8.76 -17.01
CA GLY A 34 -14.82 9.53 -18.09
C GLY A 34 -13.33 9.79 -17.83
N GLU A 35 -12.59 9.95 -18.92
CA GLU A 35 -11.11 10.12 -18.89
C GLU A 35 -10.64 11.29 -18.00
N LYS A 36 -11.38 12.39 -18.01
CA LYS A 36 -11.08 13.57 -17.17
C LYS A 36 -11.00 13.18 -15.69
N TYR A 37 -12.01 12.50 -15.17
CA TYR A 37 -12.08 12.11 -13.76
C TYR A 37 -11.13 10.98 -13.43
N ALA A 38 -10.90 10.07 -14.38
CA ALA A 38 -9.90 9.02 -14.23
C ALA A 38 -8.47 9.61 -14.07
N THR A 39 -8.15 10.62 -14.87
CA THR A 39 -6.88 11.36 -14.76
C THR A 39 -6.77 12.07 -13.41
N MET A 40 -7.83 12.78 -12.98
CA MET A 40 -7.84 13.47 -11.69
C MET A 40 -7.61 12.52 -10.51
N LEU A 41 -8.20 11.32 -10.51
CA LEU A 41 -7.96 10.33 -9.46
C LEU A 41 -6.53 9.77 -9.50
N ALA A 42 -6.00 9.52 -10.70
CA ALA A 42 -4.62 9.06 -10.87
C ALA A 42 -3.61 10.10 -10.38
N ASP A 43 -3.80 11.38 -10.71
CA ASP A 43 -2.96 12.49 -10.24
C ASP A 43 -3.07 12.65 -8.71
N TYR A 44 -4.28 12.60 -8.16
CA TYR A 44 -4.49 12.62 -6.72
C TYR A 44 -3.75 11.48 -6.02
N HIS A 45 -3.76 10.27 -6.63
CA HIS A 45 -3.00 9.15 -6.08
C HIS A 45 -1.48 9.41 -6.06
N ILE A 46 -0.93 9.99 -7.11
CA ILE A 46 0.50 10.31 -7.21
C ILE A 46 0.90 11.34 -6.14
N GLU A 47 0.10 12.39 -5.99
CA GLU A 47 0.37 13.48 -5.03
C GLU A 47 0.19 13.04 -3.56
N ASN A 48 -0.63 12.03 -3.33
CA ASN A 48 -0.99 11.54 -1.99
C ASN A 48 -0.53 10.09 -1.77
N GLY A 49 0.75 9.82 -1.98
CA GLY A 49 1.36 8.52 -1.70
C GLY A 49 1.16 8.09 -0.24
N GLY A 50 1.00 6.79 -0.01
CA GLY A 50 0.86 6.23 1.34
C GLY A 50 -0.54 6.32 1.96
N ILE A 51 -1.46 7.11 1.41
CA ILE A 51 -2.87 7.14 1.84
C ILE A 51 -3.60 5.90 1.30
N SER A 52 -4.49 5.32 2.12
CA SER A 52 -5.24 4.12 1.76
C SER A 52 -6.16 4.32 0.55
N ARG A 53 -6.40 3.24 -0.21
CA ARG A 53 -7.36 3.25 -1.33
C ARG A 53 -8.78 3.61 -0.91
N ASN A 54 -9.19 3.21 0.31
CA ASN A 54 -10.50 3.53 0.87
C ASN A 54 -10.71 5.04 0.93
N TYR A 55 -9.72 5.76 1.47
CA TYR A 55 -9.79 7.21 1.55
C TYR A 55 -9.82 7.84 0.15
N LYS A 56 -8.98 7.39 -0.77
CA LYS A 56 -8.88 7.92 -2.13
C LYS A 56 -10.18 7.74 -2.92
N PHE A 57 -10.82 6.58 -2.85
CA PHE A 57 -12.11 6.37 -3.52
C PHE A 57 -13.26 7.14 -2.86
N LYS A 58 -13.26 7.30 -1.53
CA LYS A 58 -14.24 8.20 -0.87
C LYS A 58 -14.05 9.64 -1.30
N TYR A 59 -12.82 10.13 -1.32
CA TYR A 59 -12.50 11.47 -1.82
C TYR A 59 -12.90 11.64 -3.29
N PHE A 60 -12.63 10.67 -4.13
CA PHE A 60 -13.03 10.67 -5.54
C PHE A 60 -14.54 10.82 -5.71
N LEU A 61 -15.31 10.01 -4.99
CA LEU A 61 -16.77 10.00 -5.08
C LEU A 61 -17.43 11.26 -4.50
N ASN A 62 -16.81 11.89 -3.49
CA ASN A 62 -17.40 13.04 -2.79
C ASN A 62 -16.90 14.39 -3.31
N GLU A 63 -15.64 14.45 -3.79
CA GLU A 63 -14.97 15.73 -4.08
C GLU A 63 -14.56 15.89 -5.54
N ILE A 64 -14.33 14.80 -6.28
CA ILE A 64 -13.84 14.88 -7.67
C ILE A 64 -14.96 14.77 -8.68
N ILE A 65 -15.88 13.81 -8.52
CA ILE A 65 -17.00 13.66 -9.46
C ILE A 65 -18.16 14.58 -9.09
N PRO A 66 -18.91 15.09 -10.09
CA PRO A 66 -20.09 15.92 -9.82
C PRO A 66 -21.22 15.11 -9.23
N ASP A 67 -22.08 15.77 -8.47
CA ASP A 67 -23.30 15.18 -7.93
C ASP A 67 -24.16 14.57 -9.07
N GLY A 68 -24.65 13.34 -8.84
CA GLY A 68 -25.46 12.62 -9.78
C GLY A 68 -24.70 11.97 -10.94
N ALA A 69 -23.38 12.01 -10.94
CA ALA A 69 -22.57 11.28 -11.91
C ALA A 69 -22.88 9.77 -11.88
N SER A 70 -23.03 9.17 -13.05
CA SER A 70 -23.28 7.73 -13.18
C SER A 70 -21.98 6.97 -13.33
N GLY A 71 -21.78 5.95 -12.50
CA GLY A 71 -20.60 5.09 -12.53
C GLY A 71 -20.58 4.07 -11.39
N PRO A 72 -19.49 3.31 -11.25
CA PRO A 72 -19.33 2.29 -10.22
C PRO A 72 -19.43 2.87 -8.81
N ARG A 73 -20.14 2.17 -7.92
CA ARG A 73 -20.19 2.52 -6.50
C ARG A 73 -18.88 2.19 -5.78
N PHE A 74 -18.75 2.65 -4.56
CA PHE A 74 -17.53 2.49 -3.75
C PHE A 74 -17.05 1.03 -3.68
N GLU A 75 -17.93 0.10 -3.40
CA GLU A 75 -17.60 -1.33 -3.30
C GLU A 75 -17.09 -1.89 -4.63
N GLU A 76 -17.72 -1.50 -5.72
CA GLU A 76 -17.32 -1.93 -7.07
C GLU A 76 -15.96 -1.36 -7.47
N LEU A 77 -15.65 -0.12 -7.09
CA LEU A 77 -14.32 0.48 -7.26
C LEU A 77 -13.26 -0.28 -6.46
N MET A 78 -13.58 -0.64 -5.20
CA MET A 78 -12.69 -1.40 -4.33
C MET A 78 -12.38 -2.78 -4.88
N ASP A 79 -13.39 -3.51 -5.34
CA ASP A 79 -13.26 -4.87 -5.90
C ASP A 79 -12.49 -4.84 -7.24
N THR A 80 -12.81 -3.91 -8.11
CA THR A 80 -12.11 -3.72 -9.39
C THR A 80 -10.63 -3.42 -9.14
N PHE A 81 -10.33 -2.51 -8.22
CA PHE A 81 -8.97 -2.17 -7.86
C PHE A 81 -8.20 -3.38 -7.35
N SER A 82 -8.78 -4.13 -6.42
CA SER A 82 -8.15 -5.33 -5.84
C SER A 82 -7.82 -6.37 -6.93
N THR A 83 -8.76 -6.59 -7.86
CA THR A 83 -8.57 -7.52 -8.98
C THR A 83 -7.45 -7.06 -9.92
N GLU A 84 -7.43 -5.76 -10.29
CA GLU A 84 -6.42 -5.19 -11.19
C GLU A 84 -5.02 -5.21 -10.60
N VAL A 85 -4.91 -4.99 -9.30
CA VAL A 85 -3.61 -4.83 -8.63
C VAL A 85 -3.00 -6.17 -8.21
N LYS A 86 -3.78 -7.07 -7.61
CA LYS A 86 -3.28 -8.30 -7.00
C LYS A 86 -2.39 -9.12 -7.93
N LYS A 87 -2.87 -9.44 -9.14
CA LYS A 87 -2.12 -10.23 -10.11
C LYS A 87 -0.77 -9.60 -10.47
N ARG A 88 -0.75 -8.28 -10.58
CA ARG A 88 0.45 -7.53 -10.96
C ARG A 88 1.43 -7.39 -9.82
N LEU A 89 0.96 -7.26 -8.57
CA LEU A 89 1.81 -7.24 -7.39
C LEU A 89 2.55 -8.56 -7.19
N LEU A 90 1.95 -9.68 -7.57
CA LEU A 90 2.61 -10.99 -7.52
C LEU A 90 3.80 -11.11 -8.48
N MET A 91 3.86 -10.27 -9.51
CA MET A 91 4.86 -10.36 -10.58
C MET A 91 5.79 -9.14 -10.67
N CYS A 92 5.51 -8.06 -9.94
CA CYS A 92 6.34 -6.85 -10.01
C CYS A 92 7.74 -7.08 -9.40
N GLU A 93 8.67 -6.22 -9.77
CA GLU A 93 10.02 -6.27 -9.23
C GLU A 93 10.04 -6.02 -7.73
N VAL A 94 10.87 -6.77 -7.03
CA VAL A 94 11.22 -6.56 -5.61
C VAL A 94 12.47 -5.70 -5.56
N ALA A 95 12.60 -4.90 -4.50
CA ALA A 95 13.80 -4.10 -4.27
C ALA A 95 15.07 -4.96 -4.42
N PRO A 96 16.05 -4.52 -5.21
CA PRO A 96 17.29 -5.27 -5.40
C PRO A 96 18.03 -5.39 -4.05
N CYS A 97 18.79 -6.46 -3.90
CA CYS A 97 19.62 -6.71 -2.71
C CYS A 97 18.85 -6.87 -1.38
N LEU A 98 17.53 -7.07 -1.41
CA LEU A 98 16.73 -7.22 -0.19
C LEU A 98 17.24 -8.38 0.70
N ALA A 99 17.54 -9.53 0.10
CA ALA A 99 18.10 -10.69 0.81
C ALA A 99 19.48 -10.38 1.44
N SER A 100 20.35 -9.67 0.70
CA SER A 100 21.66 -9.25 1.20
C SER A 100 21.53 -8.24 2.34
N LEU A 101 20.58 -7.33 2.26
CA LEU A 101 20.28 -6.39 3.35
C LEU A 101 19.78 -7.13 4.58
N ARG A 102 18.87 -8.09 4.41
CA ARG A 102 18.36 -8.92 5.52
C ARG A 102 19.49 -9.65 6.24
N GLU A 103 20.41 -10.25 5.50
CA GLU A 103 21.56 -10.96 6.10
C GLU A 103 22.46 -10.03 6.92
N ARG A 104 22.72 -8.83 6.41
CA ARG A 104 23.53 -7.82 7.11
C ARG A 104 22.85 -7.24 8.33
N THR A 105 21.55 -7.32 8.42
CA THR A 105 20.71 -6.80 9.51
C THR A 105 19.94 -7.90 10.25
N LYS A 106 20.42 -9.12 10.23
CA LYS A 106 19.72 -10.29 10.82
C LYS A 106 19.44 -10.19 12.33
N GLY A 107 20.14 -9.31 13.03
CA GLY A 107 19.86 -9.00 14.44
C GLY A 107 18.75 -7.98 14.66
N MET A 108 18.21 -7.38 13.59
CA MET A 108 17.18 -6.35 13.64
C MET A 108 15.85 -6.95 13.22
N ARG A 109 14.76 -6.50 13.85
CA ARG A 109 13.40 -6.83 13.42
C ARG A 109 13.01 -6.00 12.20
N TRP A 110 12.43 -6.64 11.21
CA TRP A 110 11.91 -5.96 10.03
C TRP A 110 10.39 -5.92 10.05
N LEU A 111 9.83 -4.73 9.82
CA LEU A 111 8.40 -4.49 9.76
C LEU A 111 8.03 -3.80 8.45
N ILE A 112 6.81 -4.06 7.98
CA ILE A 112 6.20 -3.25 6.91
C ILE A 112 5.07 -2.43 7.52
N VAL A 113 5.05 -1.13 7.21
CA VAL A 113 3.92 -0.23 7.51
C VAL A 113 3.52 0.47 6.23
N SER A 114 2.34 0.13 5.70
CA SER A 114 1.89 0.54 4.36
C SER A 114 0.46 1.11 4.39
N GLY A 115 0.15 1.98 3.45
CA GLY A 115 -1.23 2.37 3.15
C GLY A 115 -2.02 1.32 2.34
N GLY A 116 -1.36 0.22 1.91
CA GLY A 116 -1.99 -0.91 1.23
C GLY A 116 -2.96 -1.67 2.13
N ASN A 117 -3.88 -2.43 1.52
CA ASN A 117 -4.82 -3.26 2.27
C ASN A 117 -4.08 -4.38 3.02
N GLN A 118 -4.42 -4.59 4.30
CA GLN A 118 -3.76 -5.54 5.19
C GLN A 118 -3.76 -6.97 4.66
N ASP A 119 -4.92 -7.46 4.22
CA ASP A 119 -5.07 -8.84 3.75
C ASP A 119 -4.33 -9.06 2.42
N GLU A 120 -4.40 -8.07 1.51
CA GLU A 120 -3.69 -8.10 0.23
C GLU A 120 -2.17 -8.12 0.43
N LEU A 121 -1.65 -7.31 1.37
CA LEU A 121 -0.23 -7.30 1.70
C LEU A 121 0.22 -8.67 2.22
N ASN A 122 -0.49 -9.22 3.20
CA ASN A 122 -0.18 -10.53 3.75
C ASN A 122 -0.18 -11.61 2.67
N GLU A 123 -1.22 -11.64 1.83
CA GLU A 123 -1.35 -12.63 0.77
C GLU A 123 -0.22 -12.50 -0.28
N VAL A 124 0.06 -11.29 -0.76
CA VAL A 124 1.12 -11.04 -1.74
C VAL A 124 2.48 -11.43 -1.20
N PHE A 125 2.83 -11.02 0.02
CA PHE A 125 4.13 -11.34 0.62
C PHE A 125 4.26 -12.84 0.92
N GLN A 126 3.17 -13.51 1.33
CA GLN A 126 3.15 -14.95 1.53
C GLN A 126 3.35 -15.71 0.21
N MET A 127 2.55 -15.40 -0.82
CA MET A 127 2.62 -16.08 -2.12
C MET A 127 3.97 -15.88 -2.82
N ARG A 128 4.63 -14.74 -2.56
CA ARG A 128 5.99 -14.46 -3.08
C ARG A 128 7.11 -15.06 -2.23
N GLY A 129 6.79 -15.68 -1.11
CA GLY A 129 7.79 -16.23 -0.19
C GLY A 129 8.67 -15.15 0.45
N LEU A 130 8.16 -13.92 0.65
CA LEU A 130 8.90 -12.80 1.22
C LEU A 130 8.52 -12.52 2.69
N HIS A 131 7.40 -13.08 3.16
CA HIS A 131 6.86 -12.79 4.49
C HIS A 131 7.84 -13.11 5.63
N TYR A 132 8.66 -14.15 5.50
CA TYR A 132 9.63 -14.57 6.52
C TYR A 132 10.71 -13.52 6.80
N MET A 133 10.93 -12.57 5.90
CA MET A 133 11.89 -11.50 6.11
C MET A 133 11.38 -10.45 7.09
N PHE A 134 10.07 -10.36 7.32
CA PHE A 134 9.42 -9.34 8.12
C PHE A 134 8.93 -9.93 9.45
N ASP A 135 9.87 -10.36 10.25
CA ASP A 135 9.65 -10.99 11.56
C ASP A 135 9.02 -10.05 12.60
N GLY A 136 9.04 -8.75 12.36
CA GLY A 136 8.32 -7.75 13.15
C GLY A 136 6.87 -7.53 12.74
N GLY A 137 6.44 -8.11 11.61
CA GLY A 137 5.06 -8.05 11.10
C GLY A 137 4.88 -7.19 9.84
N ILE A 138 3.72 -7.38 9.23
CA ILE A 138 3.27 -6.65 8.04
C ILE A 138 1.96 -5.95 8.38
N TYR A 139 1.92 -4.64 8.30
CA TYR A 139 0.80 -3.80 8.74
C TYR A 139 0.31 -2.90 7.60
N GLY A 140 -1.03 -2.82 7.46
CA GLY A 140 -1.68 -2.07 6.40
C GLY A 140 -3.02 -1.47 6.81
N SER A 141 -3.70 -0.85 5.83
CA SER A 141 -5.04 -0.30 6.05
C SER A 141 -6.05 -1.40 6.46
N PRO A 142 -7.09 -1.05 7.24
CA PRO A 142 -7.75 0.26 7.30
C PRO A 142 -7.07 1.31 8.19
N ASP A 143 -6.18 0.93 9.09
CA ASP A 143 -5.49 1.89 9.94
C ASP A 143 -4.49 2.75 9.11
N SER A 144 -4.34 4.01 9.50
CA SER A 144 -3.33 4.89 8.90
C SER A 144 -1.93 4.49 9.35
N LYS A 145 -0.91 4.85 8.57
CA LYS A 145 0.49 4.59 8.95
C LYS A 145 0.82 5.16 10.32
N ASP A 146 0.38 6.39 10.62
CA ASP A 146 0.63 7.05 11.90
C ASP A 146 0.00 6.25 13.06
N LYS A 147 -1.28 5.84 12.91
CA LYS A 147 -1.95 5.01 13.92
C LYS A 147 -1.26 3.67 14.13
N ILE A 148 -0.80 3.03 13.06
CA ILE A 148 -0.05 1.77 13.16
C ILE A 148 1.26 2.01 13.92
N LEU A 149 2.03 3.05 13.56
CA LEU A 149 3.29 3.37 14.22
C LEU A 149 3.08 3.69 15.70
N ASP A 150 2.09 4.53 16.04
CA ASP A 150 1.75 4.84 17.44
C ASP A 150 1.41 3.56 18.23
N THR A 151 0.66 2.65 17.63
CA THR A 151 0.32 1.38 18.27
C THR A 151 1.57 0.51 18.52
N LEU A 152 2.47 0.43 17.54
CA LEU A 152 3.71 -0.34 17.64
C LEU A 152 4.64 0.24 18.72
N ILE A 153 4.73 1.57 18.83
CA ILE A 153 5.52 2.26 19.86
C ILE A 153 4.92 2.03 21.25
N ASN A 154 3.61 2.25 21.41
CA ASN A 154 2.92 2.08 22.69
C ASN A 154 2.97 0.64 23.22
N ASN A 155 3.03 -0.33 22.33
CA ASN A 155 3.18 -1.76 22.67
C ASN A 155 4.65 -2.19 22.82
N HIS A 156 5.61 -1.27 22.82
CA HIS A 156 7.05 -1.55 22.87
C HIS A 156 7.55 -2.54 21.81
N GLN A 157 6.88 -2.56 20.65
CA GLN A 157 7.28 -3.39 19.52
C GLN A 157 8.37 -2.72 18.67
N ILE A 158 8.41 -1.39 18.69
CA ILE A 158 9.50 -0.57 18.14
C ILE A 158 9.87 0.53 19.14
N GLU A 159 11.12 0.95 19.13
CA GLU A 159 11.66 2.06 19.94
C GLU A 159 12.11 3.18 19.00
N LEU A 160 11.94 4.44 19.45
CA LEU A 160 12.38 5.64 18.71
C LEU A 160 13.75 6.10 19.22
#